data_1a986df1bd00dc5e19cc160753a3cf02
#
_entry.id   1a986df1bd00dc5e19cc160753a3cf02
#
_cell.length_a   1.000
_cell.length_b   1.000
_cell.length_c   1.000
_cell.angle_alpha   90.00
_cell.angle_beta   90.00
_cell.angle_gamma   90.00
#
_symmetry.space_group_name_H-M   'P 1'
#
loop_
_entity.id
_entity.type
_entity.pdbx_description
1 polymer ?
#
loop_
_entity_poly.entity_id
_entity_poly.type
_entity_poly.pdbx_seq_one_letter_code
_entity_poly.pdbx_strand_id
1 'polypeptide(L)'
;MKLGVFTVLFAEKSFEAMLDTVKEAGLHAVEIGTGCYPGNSHCDLDGLLESEEARNQFIQMVEERNLIISAFSCHGNPISPEESFAKNSHETLLKTIKLASLLGVRVVNCFSGTAGDHEGAKYPNWPVTPWPNEYGDVLKWQWEEKLIPYWKEVGQYAKEHNVKIGLELHGGFLVHTPYTLLKLREQTCDAIGANLDPSHLWWQGIDPVAAIKILAKENAIHHFHAKDTYIDQENVNMYGLTDMQPYGEVRTRAWTFRSVGCGHSLKDWSDMMSALRTYGYDYVVSIEHEDPIMSIEEGFRRAVSNLKSILIEEPVSQMWWV
;
A
#
# COMPACT_ATOMS: atom_id res chain seq x y z
N MET A 1 0.21 18.02 -3.33
CA MET A 1 -0.25 16.68 -2.85
C MET A 1 -1.40 16.86 -1.86
N LYS A 2 -2.24 15.85 -1.66
CA LYS A 2 -3.33 15.84 -0.69
C LYS A 2 -3.02 14.89 0.45
N LEU A 3 -3.48 15.18 1.67
CA LEU A 3 -3.39 14.28 2.80
C LEU A 3 -4.67 13.42 2.88
N GLY A 4 -4.49 12.13 3.03
CA GLY A 4 -5.57 11.14 3.18
C GLY A 4 -5.30 10.16 4.29
N VAL A 5 -6.19 9.19 4.43
CA VAL A 5 -6.08 8.11 5.42
C VAL A 5 -6.66 6.81 4.88
N PHE A 6 -5.99 5.70 5.16
CA PHE A 6 -6.51 4.35 4.98
C PHE A 6 -7.48 4.05 6.11
N THR A 7 -8.76 3.87 5.79
CA THR A 7 -9.86 3.92 6.77
C THR A 7 -9.99 2.69 7.65
N VAL A 8 -9.15 1.66 7.47
CA VAL A 8 -9.19 0.43 8.28
C VAL A 8 -9.03 0.69 9.78
N LEU A 9 -8.29 1.75 10.15
CA LEU A 9 -8.15 2.14 11.57
C LEU A 9 -9.46 2.60 12.20
N PHE A 10 -10.49 2.89 11.41
CA PHE A 10 -11.83 3.28 11.85
C PHE A 10 -12.89 2.21 11.60
N ALA A 11 -12.51 0.94 11.48
CA ALA A 11 -13.41 -0.17 11.16
C ALA A 11 -14.64 -0.30 12.08
N GLU A 12 -14.51 0.17 13.33
CA GLU A 12 -15.59 0.19 14.32
C GLU A 12 -16.61 1.33 14.13
N LYS A 13 -16.31 2.32 13.26
CA LYS A 13 -17.22 3.43 12.96
C LYS A 13 -18.10 3.09 11.75
N SER A 14 -19.31 3.67 11.71
CA SER A 14 -20.09 3.68 10.47
C SER A 14 -19.35 4.46 9.37
N PHE A 15 -19.70 4.23 8.11
CA PHE A 15 -19.11 4.95 6.99
C PHE A 15 -19.23 6.47 7.13
N GLU A 16 -20.40 6.98 7.50
CA GLU A 16 -20.64 8.41 7.73
C GLU A 16 -19.77 8.96 8.86
N ALA A 17 -19.75 8.27 10.02
CA ALA A 17 -18.96 8.71 11.17
C ALA A 17 -17.45 8.70 10.90
N MET A 18 -16.99 7.78 10.08
CA MET A 18 -15.61 7.74 9.62
C MET A 18 -15.30 8.93 8.72
N LEU A 19 -16.16 9.22 7.74
CA LEU A 19 -15.98 10.37 6.83
C LEU A 19 -16.00 11.70 7.61
N ASP A 20 -16.88 11.85 8.59
CA ASP A 20 -16.93 13.04 9.46
C ASP A 20 -15.63 13.18 10.27
N THR A 21 -15.10 12.08 10.83
CA THR A 21 -13.81 12.07 11.53
C THR A 21 -12.66 12.53 10.62
N VAL A 22 -12.62 12.05 9.38
CA VAL A 22 -11.60 12.42 8.40
C VAL A 22 -11.69 13.90 8.02
N LYS A 23 -12.92 14.40 7.78
CA LYS A 23 -13.17 15.81 7.48
C LYS A 23 -12.78 16.72 8.65
N GLU A 24 -13.17 16.37 9.88
CA GLU A 24 -12.84 17.14 11.10
C GLU A 24 -11.32 17.19 11.34
N ALA A 25 -10.58 16.12 11.00
CA ALA A 25 -9.13 16.12 11.02
C ALA A 25 -8.50 17.00 9.93
N GLY A 26 -9.32 17.54 9.00
CA GLY A 26 -8.86 18.39 7.90
C GLY A 26 -8.04 17.63 6.86
N LEU A 27 -8.43 16.41 6.55
CA LEU A 27 -7.89 15.62 5.46
C LEU A 27 -8.74 15.82 4.19
N HIS A 28 -8.20 15.36 3.05
CA HIS A 28 -8.81 15.57 1.74
C HIS A 28 -9.20 14.25 1.04
N ALA A 29 -8.75 13.10 1.56
CA ALA A 29 -8.95 11.83 0.89
C ALA A 29 -9.13 10.67 1.88
N VAL A 30 -9.86 9.67 1.41
CA VAL A 30 -10.00 8.37 2.06
C VAL A 30 -9.50 7.27 1.13
N GLU A 31 -8.85 6.28 1.69
CA GLU A 31 -8.55 5.00 1.07
C GLU A 31 -9.41 3.94 1.76
N ILE A 32 -10.13 3.13 0.99
CA ILE A 32 -11.19 2.29 1.53
C ILE A 32 -10.89 0.81 1.27
N GLY A 33 -10.90 0.00 2.34
CA GLY A 33 -10.79 -1.45 2.26
C GLY A 33 -12.05 -2.08 1.61
N THR A 34 -11.83 -3.01 0.69
CA THR A 34 -12.91 -3.69 -0.06
C THR A 34 -12.94 -5.19 0.17
N GLY A 35 -12.02 -5.73 0.99
CA GLY A 35 -11.94 -7.15 1.34
C GLY A 35 -10.51 -7.60 1.62
N CYS A 36 -10.31 -8.90 1.76
CA CYS A 36 -9.05 -9.54 2.13
C CYS A 36 -8.53 -9.05 3.50
N TYR A 37 -7.20 -8.80 3.66
CA TYR A 37 -6.64 -8.38 4.96
C TYR A 37 -7.22 -7.07 5.51
N PRO A 38 -7.47 -6.03 4.70
CA PRO A 38 -8.09 -4.80 5.19
C PRO A 38 -9.53 -4.96 5.68
N GLY A 39 -10.21 -6.02 5.29
CA GLY A 39 -11.66 -6.11 5.47
C GLY A 39 -12.43 -5.13 4.58
N ASN A 40 -13.73 -5.01 4.82
CA ASN A 40 -14.64 -4.21 4.02
C ASN A 40 -15.68 -3.43 4.85
N SER A 41 -15.30 -3.03 6.07
CA SER A 41 -16.21 -2.38 7.03
C SER A 41 -16.92 -1.14 6.48
N HIS A 42 -16.29 -0.46 5.50
CA HIS A 42 -16.81 0.76 4.88
C HIS A 42 -17.22 0.58 3.41
N CYS A 43 -17.26 -0.65 2.90
CA CYS A 43 -17.57 -0.91 1.50
C CYS A 43 -18.33 -2.24 1.33
N ASP A 44 -19.60 -2.15 1.01
CA ASP A 44 -20.37 -3.30 0.52
C ASP A 44 -20.07 -3.49 -0.97
N LEU A 45 -18.99 -4.25 -1.24
CA LEU A 45 -18.46 -4.43 -2.60
C LEU A 45 -19.50 -5.01 -3.57
N ASP A 46 -20.24 -6.01 -3.14
CA ASP A 46 -21.24 -6.68 -4.01
C ASP A 46 -22.47 -5.78 -4.21
N GLY A 47 -23.00 -5.17 -3.15
CA GLY A 47 -24.12 -4.25 -3.26
C GLY A 47 -23.81 -3.02 -4.14
N LEU A 48 -22.58 -2.49 -4.03
CA LEU A 48 -22.13 -1.39 -4.90
C LEU A 48 -21.92 -1.80 -6.35
N LEU A 49 -21.55 -3.04 -6.63
CA LEU A 49 -21.46 -3.54 -8.01
C LEU A 49 -22.83 -3.72 -8.66
N GLU A 50 -23.82 -4.13 -7.89
CA GLU A 50 -25.16 -4.44 -8.39
C GLU A 50 -26.03 -3.19 -8.58
N SER A 51 -25.89 -2.17 -7.72
CA SER A 51 -26.79 -1.02 -7.67
C SER A 51 -26.10 0.31 -8.04
N GLU A 52 -26.56 0.94 -9.12
CA GLU A 52 -26.12 2.29 -9.49
C GLU A 52 -26.59 3.33 -8.46
N GLU A 53 -27.78 3.15 -7.90
CA GLU A 53 -28.29 4.03 -6.85
C GLU A 53 -27.40 3.99 -5.59
N ALA A 54 -27.00 2.77 -5.16
CA ALA A 54 -26.09 2.63 -4.03
C ALA A 54 -24.72 3.28 -4.31
N ARG A 55 -24.19 3.15 -5.52
CA ARG A 55 -22.95 3.83 -5.94
C ARG A 55 -23.08 5.36 -5.87
N ASN A 56 -24.18 5.89 -6.36
CA ASN A 56 -24.44 7.34 -6.35
C ASN A 56 -24.55 7.87 -4.92
N GLN A 57 -25.25 7.18 -4.02
CA GLN A 57 -25.32 7.52 -2.60
C GLN A 57 -23.95 7.44 -1.93
N PHE A 58 -23.17 6.40 -2.20
CA PHE A 58 -21.84 6.20 -1.64
C PHE A 58 -20.88 7.35 -2.01
N ILE A 59 -20.83 7.72 -3.29
CA ILE A 59 -20.00 8.85 -3.75
C ILE A 59 -20.53 10.18 -3.18
N GLN A 60 -21.84 10.40 -3.17
CA GLN A 60 -22.44 11.62 -2.64
C GLN A 60 -22.02 11.85 -1.18
N MET A 61 -22.04 10.83 -0.32
CA MET A 61 -21.61 10.95 1.08
C MET A 61 -20.15 11.41 1.21
N VAL A 62 -19.28 10.98 0.30
CA VAL A 62 -17.86 11.40 0.26
C VAL A 62 -17.73 12.85 -0.21
N GLU A 63 -18.43 13.20 -1.31
CA GLU A 63 -18.36 14.53 -1.94
C GLU A 63 -18.96 15.64 -1.08
N GLU A 64 -20.07 15.38 -0.36
CA GLU A 64 -20.68 16.32 0.59
C GLU A 64 -19.72 16.77 1.70
N ARG A 65 -18.69 15.98 1.95
CA ARG A 65 -17.62 16.30 2.92
C ARG A 65 -16.39 16.92 2.27
N ASN A 66 -16.42 17.19 0.96
CA ASN A 66 -15.28 17.65 0.15
C ASN A 66 -14.09 16.68 0.20
N LEU A 67 -14.38 15.40 0.31
CA LEU A 67 -13.37 14.32 0.27
C LEU A 67 -13.33 13.68 -1.12
N ILE A 68 -12.26 12.97 -1.41
CA ILE A 68 -12.14 12.07 -2.56
C ILE A 68 -11.79 10.66 -2.08
N ILE A 69 -12.14 9.65 -2.87
CA ILE A 69 -11.59 8.30 -2.69
C ILE A 69 -10.27 8.24 -3.45
N SER A 70 -9.15 8.09 -2.71
CA SER A 70 -7.82 8.02 -3.31
C SER A 70 -7.52 6.66 -3.92
N ALA A 71 -7.95 5.61 -3.25
CA ALA A 71 -7.79 4.22 -3.68
C ALA A 71 -8.83 3.33 -3.02
N PHE A 72 -9.10 2.20 -3.66
CA PHE A 72 -9.62 1.02 -2.99
C PHE A 72 -8.48 0.06 -2.66
N SER A 73 -8.62 -0.69 -1.56
CA SER A 73 -7.56 -1.55 -1.05
C SER A 73 -8.07 -2.95 -0.72
N CYS A 74 -7.47 -3.96 -1.36
CA CYS A 74 -7.82 -5.36 -1.19
C CYS A 74 -6.57 -6.25 -1.08
N HIS A 75 -5.69 -5.90 -0.14
CA HIS A 75 -4.46 -6.64 0.12
C HIS A 75 -4.77 -8.11 0.43
N GLY A 76 -4.31 -9.02 -0.42
CA GLY A 76 -4.54 -10.46 -0.34
C GLY A 76 -3.39 -11.21 -0.99
N ASN A 77 -3.52 -12.53 -1.13
CA ASN A 77 -2.53 -13.36 -1.82
C ASN A 77 -3.18 -14.19 -2.93
N PRO A 78 -3.34 -13.63 -4.14
CA PRO A 78 -4.04 -14.28 -5.24
C PRO A 78 -3.30 -15.47 -5.85
N ILE A 79 -2.03 -15.66 -5.52
CA ILE A 79 -1.22 -16.82 -5.93
C ILE A 79 -0.83 -17.69 -4.72
N SER A 80 -1.58 -17.57 -3.62
CA SER A 80 -1.40 -18.42 -2.44
C SER A 80 -1.49 -19.90 -2.80
N PRO A 81 -0.68 -20.78 -2.18
CA PRO A 81 -0.88 -22.22 -2.29
C PRO A 81 -2.16 -22.71 -1.58
N GLU A 82 -2.76 -21.90 -0.72
CA GLU A 82 -4.08 -22.16 -0.17
C GLU A 82 -5.15 -21.69 -1.16
N GLU A 83 -5.76 -22.64 -1.87
CA GLU A 83 -6.62 -22.39 -3.04
C GLU A 83 -7.85 -21.52 -2.74
N SER A 84 -8.50 -21.72 -1.58
CA SER A 84 -9.70 -20.94 -1.25
C SER A 84 -9.36 -19.47 -0.97
N PHE A 85 -8.23 -19.21 -0.33
CA PHE A 85 -7.73 -17.87 -0.07
C PHE A 85 -7.22 -17.19 -1.36
N ALA A 86 -6.53 -17.95 -2.22
CA ALA A 86 -6.09 -17.44 -3.52
C ALA A 86 -7.29 -17.03 -4.38
N LYS A 87 -8.32 -17.89 -4.46
CA LYS A 87 -9.55 -17.64 -5.19
C LYS A 87 -10.29 -16.42 -4.65
N ASN A 88 -10.50 -16.33 -3.34
CA ASN A 88 -11.14 -15.17 -2.72
C ASN A 88 -10.35 -13.87 -2.98
N SER A 89 -9.02 -13.93 -2.88
CA SER A 89 -8.17 -12.78 -3.15
C SER A 89 -8.26 -12.30 -4.59
N HIS A 90 -8.28 -13.24 -5.54
CA HIS A 90 -8.45 -12.97 -6.96
C HIS A 90 -9.82 -12.36 -7.28
N GLU A 91 -10.91 -13.01 -6.82
CA GLU A 91 -12.28 -12.53 -7.07
C GLU A 91 -12.51 -11.13 -6.47
N THR A 92 -12.02 -10.90 -5.24
CA THR A 92 -12.10 -9.58 -4.59
C THR A 92 -11.35 -8.53 -5.39
N LEU A 93 -10.14 -8.83 -5.88
CA LEU A 93 -9.35 -7.90 -6.69
C LEU A 93 -10.06 -7.54 -8.00
N LEU A 94 -10.59 -8.50 -8.74
CA LEU A 94 -11.32 -8.22 -9.99
C LEU A 94 -12.58 -7.40 -9.75
N LYS A 95 -13.35 -7.72 -8.72
CA LYS A 95 -14.54 -6.96 -8.30
C LYS A 95 -14.15 -5.52 -7.90
N THR A 96 -13.06 -5.35 -7.16
CA THR A 96 -12.56 -4.05 -6.73
C THR A 96 -12.12 -3.19 -7.92
N ILE A 97 -11.40 -3.76 -8.90
CA ILE A 97 -11.04 -3.08 -10.14
C ILE A 97 -12.28 -2.61 -10.89
N LYS A 98 -13.29 -3.48 -11.01
CA LYS A 98 -14.56 -3.13 -11.65
C LYS A 98 -15.28 -2.00 -10.91
N LEU A 99 -15.37 -2.06 -9.58
CA LEU A 99 -15.97 -1.01 -8.77
C LEU A 99 -15.21 0.31 -8.91
N ALA A 100 -13.88 0.27 -8.86
CA ALA A 100 -13.02 1.44 -9.06
C ALA A 100 -13.31 2.13 -10.41
N SER A 101 -13.41 1.35 -11.48
CA SER A 101 -13.79 1.86 -12.81
C SER A 101 -15.17 2.52 -12.82
N LEU A 102 -16.18 1.90 -12.19
CA LEU A 102 -17.55 2.43 -12.14
C LEU A 102 -17.66 3.74 -11.34
N LEU A 103 -16.82 3.90 -10.31
CA LEU A 103 -16.81 5.08 -9.43
C LEU A 103 -15.76 6.12 -9.82
N GLY A 104 -14.98 5.90 -10.88
CA GLY A 104 -13.91 6.80 -11.29
C GLY A 104 -12.72 6.84 -10.32
N VAL A 105 -12.56 5.86 -9.44
CA VAL A 105 -11.42 5.72 -8.56
C VAL A 105 -10.21 5.22 -9.35
N ARG A 106 -9.09 5.95 -9.27
CA ARG A 106 -7.95 5.73 -10.17
C ARG A 106 -7.08 4.55 -9.80
N VAL A 107 -7.03 4.17 -8.51
CA VAL A 107 -6.04 3.23 -7.98
C VAL A 107 -6.71 2.13 -7.17
N VAL A 108 -6.24 0.91 -7.36
CA VAL A 108 -6.52 -0.23 -6.48
C VAL A 108 -5.19 -0.71 -5.88
N ASN A 109 -5.09 -0.67 -4.55
CA ASN A 109 -3.92 -1.12 -3.82
C ASN A 109 -4.07 -2.59 -3.41
N CYS A 110 -3.00 -3.36 -3.54
CA CYS A 110 -2.98 -4.77 -3.14
C CYS A 110 -1.54 -5.29 -2.98
N PHE A 111 -1.39 -6.55 -2.54
CA PHE A 111 -0.10 -7.25 -2.57
C PHE A 111 0.09 -8.03 -3.87
N SER A 112 1.36 -8.25 -4.23
CA SER A 112 1.70 -9.04 -5.42
C SER A 112 1.37 -10.53 -5.30
N GLY A 113 1.30 -11.01 -4.08
CA GLY A 113 1.19 -12.43 -3.77
C GLY A 113 2.54 -13.13 -3.59
N THR A 114 2.47 -14.30 -2.96
CA THR A 114 3.59 -15.23 -2.76
C THR A 114 3.08 -16.65 -2.90
N ALA A 115 3.66 -17.40 -3.82
CA ALA A 115 3.36 -18.81 -4.04
C ALA A 115 4.11 -19.70 -3.04
N GLY A 116 3.82 -21.00 -3.06
CA GLY A 116 4.63 -22.00 -2.41
C GLY A 116 5.97 -22.24 -3.11
N ASP A 117 6.68 -23.29 -2.74
CA ASP A 117 7.95 -23.73 -3.34
C ASP A 117 7.76 -24.71 -4.49
N HIS A 118 6.59 -25.25 -4.68
CA HIS A 118 6.22 -26.20 -5.77
C HIS A 118 4.70 -26.26 -5.94
N GLU A 119 4.24 -26.94 -6.97
CA GLU A 119 2.82 -27.22 -7.18
C GLU A 119 2.31 -28.15 -6.09
N GLY A 120 1.20 -27.75 -5.44
CA GLY A 120 0.64 -28.50 -4.30
C GLY A 120 1.30 -28.20 -2.94
N ALA A 121 2.17 -27.19 -2.86
CA ALA A 121 2.69 -26.69 -1.59
C ALA A 121 1.52 -26.25 -0.67
N LYS A 122 1.72 -26.39 0.63
CA LYS A 122 0.70 -26.02 1.64
C LYS A 122 0.78 -24.57 2.09
N TYR A 123 1.98 -24.02 2.13
CA TYR A 123 2.26 -22.69 2.66
C TYR A 123 3.02 -21.83 1.67
N PRO A 124 2.85 -20.50 1.70
CA PRO A 124 3.68 -19.62 0.91
C PRO A 124 5.14 -19.71 1.34
N ASN A 125 6.05 -19.54 0.39
CA ASN A 125 7.50 -19.53 0.62
C ASN A 125 8.07 -18.23 0.06
N TRP A 126 8.75 -17.45 0.91
CA TRP A 126 9.41 -16.21 0.53
C TRP A 126 10.94 -16.36 0.64
N PRO A 127 11.63 -16.76 -0.45
CA PRO A 127 13.08 -16.87 -0.45
C PRO A 127 13.76 -15.51 -0.28
N VAL A 128 14.62 -15.38 0.71
CA VAL A 128 15.33 -14.11 1.04
C VAL A 128 16.85 -14.22 0.84
N THR A 129 17.34 -15.37 0.42
CA THR A 129 18.77 -15.64 0.17
C THR A 129 18.91 -16.48 -1.09
N PRO A 130 19.98 -16.23 -1.93
CA PRO A 130 20.19 -16.99 -3.15
C PRO A 130 20.89 -18.33 -2.94
N TRP A 131 21.25 -18.66 -1.72
CA TRP A 131 21.94 -19.92 -1.38
C TRP A 131 21.28 -20.59 -0.16
N PRO A 132 21.07 -21.92 -0.12
CA PRO A 132 21.37 -22.91 -1.20
C PRO A 132 20.69 -22.63 -2.53
N ASN A 133 21.23 -23.16 -3.64
CA ASN A 133 20.77 -22.88 -5.01
C ASN A 133 19.29 -23.17 -5.22
N GLU A 134 18.71 -24.12 -4.47
CA GLU A 134 17.30 -24.49 -4.49
C GLU A 134 16.38 -23.29 -4.21
N TYR A 135 16.82 -22.31 -3.40
CA TYR A 135 16.05 -21.09 -3.20
C TYR A 135 15.95 -20.23 -4.46
N GLY A 136 17.00 -20.22 -5.27
CA GLY A 136 16.99 -19.56 -6.58
C GLY A 136 16.05 -20.25 -7.56
N ASP A 137 16.02 -21.59 -7.55
CA ASP A 137 15.13 -22.39 -8.40
C ASP A 137 13.65 -22.17 -8.00
N VAL A 138 13.36 -22.15 -6.69
CA VAL A 138 12.02 -21.83 -6.17
C VAL A 138 11.59 -20.43 -6.62
N LEU A 139 12.46 -19.42 -6.42
CA LEU A 139 12.14 -18.04 -6.80
C LEU A 139 11.89 -17.92 -8.31
N LYS A 140 12.70 -18.59 -9.14
CA LYS A 140 12.52 -18.61 -10.59
C LYS A 140 11.15 -19.20 -10.96
N TRP A 141 10.80 -20.37 -10.42
CA TRP A 141 9.51 -21.02 -10.66
C TRP A 141 8.33 -20.13 -10.22
N GLN A 142 8.40 -19.52 -9.03
CA GLN A 142 7.38 -18.61 -8.54
C GLN A 142 7.14 -17.43 -9.49
N TRP A 143 8.22 -16.86 -10.03
CA TRP A 143 8.15 -15.74 -10.96
C TRP A 143 7.60 -16.15 -12.32
N GLU A 144 8.17 -17.20 -12.93
CA GLU A 144 7.89 -17.60 -14.30
C GLU A 144 6.54 -18.31 -14.44
N GLU A 145 6.18 -19.16 -13.45
CA GLU A 145 4.99 -20.02 -13.54
C GLU A 145 3.75 -19.46 -12.79
N LYS A 146 3.96 -18.56 -11.80
CA LYS A 146 2.86 -18.05 -10.98
C LYS A 146 2.68 -16.53 -11.12
N LEU A 147 3.69 -15.75 -10.78
CA LEU A 147 3.55 -14.31 -10.63
C LEU A 147 3.33 -13.60 -11.98
N ILE A 148 4.24 -13.80 -12.94
CA ILE A 148 4.19 -13.11 -14.24
C ILE A 148 2.91 -13.47 -15.02
N PRO A 149 2.53 -14.76 -15.16
CA PRO A 149 1.28 -15.12 -15.85
C PRO A 149 0.07 -14.46 -15.21
N TYR A 150 -0.05 -14.50 -13.88
CA TYR A 150 -1.14 -13.90 -13.14
C TYR A 150 -1.24 -12.38 -13.40
N TRP A 151 -0.13 -11.66 -13.23
CA TRP A 151 -0.14 -10.20 -13.37
C TRP A 151 -0.20 -9.71 -14.81
N LYS A 152 0.10 -10.54 -15.81
CA LYS A 152 -0.20 -10.25 -17.22
C LYS A 152 -1.70 -10.14 -17.45
N GLU A 153 -2.46 -11.09 -16.93
CA GLU A 153 -3.91 -11.13 -17.08
C GLU A 153 -4.59 -10.00 -16.30
N VAL A 154 -4.30 -9.90 -15.00
CA VAL A 154 -4.92 -8.89 -14.11
C VAL A 154 -4.49 -7.47 -14.49
N GLY A 155 -3.23 -7.26 -14.87
CA GLY A 155 -2.75 -5.96 -15.34
C GLY A 155 -3.45 -5.51 -16.62
N GLN A 156 -3.70 -6.42 -17.55
CA GLN A 156 -4.47 -6.13 -18.75
C GLN A 156 -5.93 -5.80 -18.41
N TYR A 157 -6.56 -6.56 -17.53
CA TYR A 157 -7.91 -6.29 -17.03
C TYR A 157 -8.02 -4.90 -16.39
N ALA A 158 -7.07 -4.53 -15.54
CA ALA A 158 -7.03 -3.21 -14.92
C ALA A 158 -6.89 -2.09 -15.98
N LYS A 159 -6.06 -2.30 -17.00
CA LYS A 159 -5.88 -1.36 -18.10
C LYS A 159 -7.17 -1.16 -18.92
N GLU A 160 -7.91 -2.22 -19.19
CA GLU A 160 -9.21 -2.17 -19.89
C GLU A 160 -10.26 -1.39 -19.09
N HIS A 161 -10.13 -1.38 -17.74
CA HIS A 161 -10.99 -0.63 -16.83
C HIS A 161 -10.46 0.79 -16.50
N ASN A 162 -9.36 1.24 -17.09
CA ASN A 162 -8.67 2.50 -16.77
C ASN A 162 -8.28 2.65 -15.29
N VAL A 163 -7.95 1.54 -14.64
CA VAL A 163 -7.52 1.50 -13.24
C VAL A 163 -6.03 1.19 -13.16
N LYS A 164 -5.34 1.85 -12.24
CA LYS A 164 -3.95 1.58 -11.88
C LYS A 164 -3.90 0.61 -10.70
N ILE A 165 -2.96 -0.31 -10.74
CA ILE A 165 -2.68 -1.22 -9.61
C ILE A 165 -1.50 -0.68 -8.82
N GLY A 166 -1.71 -0.37 -7.54
CA GLY A 166 -0.67 -0.03 -6.60
C GLY A 166 -0.23 -1.28 -5.82
N LEU A 167 0.86 -1.91 -6.26
CA LEU A 167 1.44 -3.02 -5.49
C LEU A 167 2.22 -2.46 -4.31
N GLU A 168 1.86 -2.85 -3.11
CA GLU A 168 2.63 -2.50 -1.93
C GLU A 168 3.92 -3.32 -1.87
N LEU A 169 5.05 -2.61 -1.72
CA LEU A 169 6.39 -3.22 -1.68
C LEU A 169 6.65 -3.83 -0.29
N HIS A 170 5.90 -4.88 0.02
CA HIS A 170 5.86 -5.51 1.34
C HIS A 170 6.73 -6.77 1.39
N GLY A 171 7.62 -6.87 2.40
CA GLY A 171 8.35 -8.12 2.67
C GLY A 171 7.39 -9.27 2.97
N GLY A 172 7.75 -10.48 2.55
CA GLY A 172 6.85 -11.64 2.57
C GLY A 172 6.10 -11.85 1.25
N PHE A 173 6.15 -10.88 0.32
CA PHE A 173 5.60 -10.98 -1.02
C PHE A 173 6.68 -10.92 -2.09
N LEU A 174 6.40 -11.43 -3.30
CA LEU A 174 7.41 -11.54 -4.36
C LEU A 174 7.83 -10.19 -4.94
N VAL A 175 6.95 -9.18 -4.87
CA VAL A 175 7.28 -7.80 -5.22
C VAL A 175 7.41 -6.98 -3.93
N HIS A 176 8.64 -6.77 -3.47
CA HIS A 176 8.94 -6.12 -2.19
C HIS A 176 10.02 -5.04 -2.27
N THR A 177 10.58 -4.80 -3.46
CA THR A 177 11.63 -3.80 -3.68
C THR A 177 11.35 -3.01 -4.96
N PRO A 178 11.96 -1.83 -5.16
CA PRO A 178 11.86 -1.11 -6.44
C PRO A 178 12.28 -1.98 -7.63
N TYR A 179 13.34 -2.79 -7.48
CA TYR A 179 13.81 -3.69 -8.53
C TYR A 179 12.76 -4.74 -8.90
N THR A 180 12.16 -5.41 -7.92
CA THR A 180 11.16 -6.46 -8.18
C THR A 180 9.88 -5.89 -8.79
N LEU A 181 9.49 -4.67 -8.42
CA LEU A 181 8.36 -3.98 -9.06
C LEU A 181 8.65 -3.68 -10.54
N LEU A 182 9.80 -3.05 -10.82
CA LEU A 182 10.14 -2.68 -12.21
C LEU A 182 10.30 -3.93 -13.09
N LYS A 183 10.89 -4.99 -12.55
CA LYS A 183 10.98 -6.29 -13.23
C LYS A 183 9.60 -6.85 -13.58
N LEU A 184 8.63 -6.82 -12.64
CA LEU A 184 7.28 -7.28 -12.92
C LEU A 184 6.59 -6.39 -13.97
N ARG A 185 6.71 -5.07 -13.82
CA ARG A 185 6.13 -4.07 -14.72
C ARG A 185 6.64 -4.24 -16.16
N GLU A 186 7.93 -4.47 -16.37
CA GLU A 186 8.54 -4.76 -17.66
C GLU A 186 7.97 -6.03 -18.32
N GLN A 187 7.71 -7.06 -17.51
CA GLN A 187 7.17 -8.35 -17.97
C GLN A 187 5.66 -8.34 -18.17
N THR A 188 4.96 -7.29 -17.74
CA THR A 188 3.48 -7.22 -17.76
C THR A 188 2.97 -5.95 -18.44
N CYS A 189 2.68 -4.89 -17.69
CA CYS A 189 2.21 -3.63 -18.28
C CYS A 189 2.38 -2.44 -17.32
N ASP A 190 2.15 -1.23 -17.87
CA ASP A 190 2.27 0.05 -17.17
C ASP A 190 1.09 0.40 -16.23
N ALA A 191 0.03 -0.40 -16.21
CA ALA A 191 -1.02 -0.27 -15.22
C ALA A 191 -0.54 -0.68 -13.82
N ILE A 192 0.50 -1.54 -13.72
CA ILE A 192 1.13 -1.96 -12.47
C ILE A 192 2.15 -0.91 -12.03
N GLY A 193 2.10 -0.50 -10.78
CA GLY A 193 3.03 0.41 -10.13
C GLY A 193 3.03 0.20 -8.63
N ALA A 194 3.68 1.08 -7.87
CA ALA A 194 3.75 1.00 -6.42
C ALA A 194 2.58 1.70 -5.73
N ASN A 195 2.03 1.06 -4.73
CA ASN A 195 1.65 1.73 -3.50
C ASN A 195 2.92 1.77 -2.65
N LEU A 196 3.58 2.92 -2.59
CA LEU A 196 4.88 3.02 -1.94
C LEU A 196 4.71 3.26 -0.45
N ASP A 197 5.05 2.26 0.35
CA ASP A 197 5.09 2.35 1.81
C ASP A 197 6.55 2.34 2.29
N PRO A 198 7.06 3.48 2.80
CA PRO A 198 8.43 3.55 3.28
C PRO A 198 8.69 2.66 4.50
N SER A 199 7.67 2.31 5.28
CA SER A 199 7.84 1.48 6.47
C SER A 199 8.44 0.12 6.15
N HIS A 200 8.04 -0.45 5.03
CA HIS A 200 8.56 -1.73 4.55
C HIS A 200 9.95 -1.62 3.91
N LEU A 201 10.31 -0.45 3.40
CA LEU A 201 11.63 -0.24 2.80
C LEU A 201 12.72 -0.12 3.86
N TRP A 202 12.47 0.64 4.93
CA TRP A 202 13.46 0.90 5.97
C TRP A 202 13.98 -0.39 6.62
N TRP A 203 13.11 -1.30 7.03
CA TRP A 203 13.56 -2.54 7.64
C TRP A 203 14.19 -3.51 6.63
N GLN A 204 13.98 -3.32 5.35
CA GLN A 204 14.72 -4.03 4.29
C GLN A 204 16.07 -3.38 3.96
N GLY A 205 16.45 -2.28 4.64
CA GLY A 205 17.69 -1.56 4.39
C GLY A 205 17.67 -0.71 3.12
N ILE A 206 16.48 -0.33 2.64
CA ILE A 206 16.28 0.50 1.43
C ILE A 206 15.97 1.92 1.86
N ASP A 207 16.71 2.90 1.31
CA ASP A 207 16.40 4.32 1.46
C ASP A 207 15.14 4.69 0.66
N PRO A 208 14.05 5.14 1.32
CA PRO A 208 12.82 5.50 0.62
C PRO A 208 12.97 6.67 -0.36
N VAL A 209 13.86 7.62 -0.10
CA VAL A 209 14.12 8.74 -1.03
C VAL A 209 14.75 8.22 -2.33
N ALA A 210 15.68 7.26 -2.22
CA ALA A 210 16.25 6.61 -3.39
C ALA A 210 15.18 5.79 -4.15
N ALA A 211 14.33 5.05 -3.42
CA ALA A 211 13.24 4.29 -4.02
C ALA A 211 12.25 5.19 -4.78
N ILE A 212 11.85 6.33 -4.18
CA ILE A 212 11.00 7.34 -4.84
C ILE A 212 11.63 7.79 -6.15
N LYS A 213 12.91 8.16 -6.14
CA LYS A 213 13.61 8.63 -7.35
C LYS A 213 13.70 7.58 -8.44
N ILE A 214 13.92 6.31 -8.06
CA ILE A 214 13.99 5.18 -9.01
C ILE A 214 12.62 4.95 -9.65
N LEU A 215 11.57 4.83 -8.85
CA LEU A 215 10.24 4.48 -9.33
C LEU A 215 9.54 5.62 -10.08
N ALA A 216 9.75 6.86 -9.63
CA ALA A 216 9.12 8.02 -10.26
C ALA A 216 9.67 8.30 -11.68
N LYS A 217 10.92 8.00 -11.97
CA LYS A 217 11.49 8.09 -13.33
C LYS A 217 10.74 7.21 -14.34
N GLU A 218 10.18 6.11 -13.87
CA GLU A 218 9.39 5.17 -14.68
C GLU A 218 7.87 5.42 -14.56
N ASN A 219 7.44 6.53 -13.93
CA ASN A 219 6.05 6.80 -13.60
C ASN A 219 5.37 5.63 -12.89
N ALA A 220 6.09 4.98 -11.98
CA ALA A 220 5.68 3.75 -11.34
C ALA A 220 5.19 3.93 -9.88
N ILE A 221 4.98 5.16 -9.40
CA ILE A 221 4.34 5.42 -8.10
C ILE A 221 2.89 5.78 -8.36
N HIS A 222 1.96 4.90 -7.97
CA HIS A 222 0.53 5.09 -8.18
C HIS A 222 -0.19 5.60 -6.94
N HIS A 223 0.30 5.20 -5.76
CA HIS A 223 -0.19 5.63 -4.45
C HIS A 223 0.97 5.67 -3.45
N PHE A 224 0.75 6.27 -2.28
CA PHE A 224 1.76 6.39 -1.24
C PHE A 224 1.13 6.22 0.13
N HIS A 225 1.62 5.25 0.90
CA HIS A 225 1.30 5.08 2.32
C HIS A 225 2.26 5.85 3.21
N ALA A 226 1.71 6.52 4.21
CA ALA A 226 2.47 7.20 5.25
C ALA A 226 2.40 6.39 6.53
N LYS A 227 3.29 5.42 6.63
CA LYS A 227 3.55 4.57 7.80
C LYS A 227 5.04 4.59 8.11
N ASP A 228 5.39 4.73 9.37
CA ASP A 228 6.77 4.81 9.83
C ASP A 228 7.25 3.47 10.41
N THR A 229 8.55 3.34 10.57
CA THR A 229 9.19 2.17 11.19
C THR A 229 10.30 2.63 12.13
N TYR A 230 10.30 2.12 13.34
CA TYR A 230 11.44 2.24 14.25
C TYR A 230 12.34 1.00 14.12
N ILE A 231 13.64 1.22 14.00
CA ILE A 231 14.65 0.16 13.98
C ILE A 231 15.35 0.14 15.33
N ASP A 232 15.21 -0.97 16.05
CA ASP A 232 15.90 -1.19 17.33
C ASP A 232 17.27 -1.84 17.07
N GLN A 233 18.33 -1.05 17.15
CA GLN A 233 19.67 -1.52 16.80
C GLN A 233 20.20 -2.62 17.75
N GLU A 234 19.76 -2.64 18.99
CA GLU A 234 20.16 -3.70 19.95
C GLU A 234 19.55 -5.04 19.53
N ASN A 235 18.24 -5.03 19.22
CA ASN A 235 17.54 -6.21 18.73
C ASN A 235 18.00 -6.62 17.32
N VAL A 236 18.32 -5.67 16.45
CA VAL A 236 18.94 -5.97 15.13
C VAL A 236 20.25 -6.74 15.30
N ASN A 237 21.08 -6.35 16.27
CA ASN A 237 22.37 -7.04 16.52
C ASN A 237 22.16 -8.47 17.06
N MET A 238 21.00 -8.76 17.64
CA MET A 238 20.66 -10.10 18.13
C MET A 238 19.96 -10.96 17.06
N TYR A 239 18.99 -10.40 16.33
CA TYR A 239 18.04 -11.16 15.52
C TYR A 239 18.14 -10.87 14.02
N GLY A 240 18.83 -9.78 13.61
CA GLY A 240 18.83 -9.30 12.23
C GLY A 240 17.53 -8.61 11.83
N LEU A 241 17.51 -8.01 10.63
CA LEU A 241 16.31 -7.30 10.12
C LEU A 241 15.22 -8.25 9.58
N THR A 242 15.57 -9.50 9.23
CA THR A 242 14.61 -10.55 8.85
C THR A 242 14.02 -11.26 10.06
N ASP A 243 13.85 -10.53 11.15
CA ASP A 243 13.37 -10.98 12.44
C ASP A 243 11.99 -11.63 12.37
N MET A 244 11.84 -12.80 13.01
CA MET A 244 10.60 -13.57 13.11
C MET A 244 9.91 -13.46 14.48
N GLN A 245 10.32 -12.51 15.34
CA GLN A 245 9.64 -12.28 16.61
C GLN A 245 8.19 -11.82 16.37
N PRO A 246 7.22 -12.30 17.18
CA PRO A 246 5.81 -11.92 17.03
C PRO A 246 5.61 -10.41 17.13
N TYR A 247 4.70 -9.85 16.36
CA TYR A 247 4.41 -8.39 16.36
C TYR A 247 4.00 -7.85 17.74
N GLY A 248 3.39 -8.68 18.60
CA GLY A 248 3.05 -8.29 19.98
C GLY A 248 4.23 -8.19 20.95
N GLU A 249 5.39 -8.75 20.59
CA GLU A 249 6.59 -8.75 21.43
C GLU A 249 7.49 -7.53 21.14
N VAL A 250 6.93 -6.35 21.26
CA VAL A 250 7.57 -5.07 20.86
C VAL A 250 8.98 -4.89 21.43
N ARG A 251 9.24 -5.38 22.63
CA ARG A 251 10.55 -5.22 23.31
C ARG A 251 11.67 -6.04 22.70
N THR A 252 11.35 -7.11 21.99
CA THR A 252 12.33 -8.05 21.42
C THR A 252 12.40 -7.97 19.90
N ARG A 253 11.54 -7.16 19.27
CA ARG A 253 11.55 -7.01 17.82
C ARG A 253 12.70 -6.12 17.34
N ALA A 254 13.34 -6.53 16.24
CA ALA A 254 14.35 -5.74 15.56
C ALA A 254 13.79 -4.44 14.93
N TRP A 255 12.51 -4.43 14.62
CA TRP A 255 11.80 -3.26 14.10
C TRP A 255 10.31 -3.33 14.41
N THR A 256 9.68 -2.17 14.50
CA THR A 256 8.24 -2.03 14.76
C THR A 256 7.66 -0.91 13.92
N PHE A 257 6.43 -1.08 13.43
CA PHE A 257 5.72 0.03 12.78
C PHE A 257 5.40 1.12 13.79
N ARG A 258 5.42 2.36 13.32
CA ARG A 258 5.18 3.53 14.14
C ARG A 258 4.33 4.57 13.40
N SER A 259 3.67 5.39 14.16
CA SER A 259 3.04 6.60 13.64
C SER A 259 4.10 7.53 13.03
N VAL A 260 3.75 8.22 11.94
CA VAL A 260 4.66 9.11 11.18
C VAL A 260 5.42 10.08 12.09
N GLY A 261 6.74 10.08 11.98
CA GLY A 261 7.66 10.90 12.78
C GLY A 261 7.99 10.33 14.16
N CYS A 262 7.60 9.07 14.43
CA CYS A 262 7.89 8.39 15.69
C CYS A 262 8.91 7.24 15.54
N GLY A 263 9.24 6.85 14.32
CA GLY A 263 10.33 5.95 13.98
C GLY A 263 11.51 6.70 13.37
N HIS A 264 11.27 7.43 12.32
CA HIS A 264 12.22 8.33 11.65
C HIS A 264 11.87 9.79 11.91
N SER A 265 12.85 10.69 11.72
CA SER A 265 12.66 12.11 11.98
C SER A 265 11.74 12.79 10.96
N LEU A 266 11.16 13.95 11.34
CA LEU A 266 10.40 14.76 10.38
C LEU A 266 11.27 15.26 9.21
N LYS A 267 12.59 15.32 9.39
CA LYS A 267 13.52 15.65 8.30
C LYS A 267 13.50 14.56 7.23
N ASP A 268 13.56 13.28 7.62
CA ASP A 268 13.51 12.14 6.69
C ASP A 268 12.19 12.14 5.92
N TRP A 269 11.08 12.38 6.60
CA TRP A 269 9.76 12.52 6.00
C TRP A 269 9.65 13.72 5.05
N SER A 270 10.22 14.87 5.43
CA SER A 270 10.28 16.07 4.57
C SER A 270 11.09 15.83 3.30
N ASP A 271 12.18 15.07 3.39
CA ASP A 271 12.99 14.71 2.22
C ASP A 271 12.20 13.80 1.26
N MET A 272 11.39 12.86 1.78
CA MET A 272 10.48 12.06 0.94
C MET A 272 9.40 12.93 0.27
N MET A 273 8.75 13.86 1.00
CA MET A 273 7.76 14.78 0.42
C MET A 273 8.38 15.64 -0.69
N SER A 274 9.59 16.12 -0.47
CA SER A 274 10.35 16.88 -1.46
C SER A 274 10.71 16.04 -2.68
N ALA A 275 11.11 14.78 -2.48
CA ALA A 275 11.41 13.87 -3.57
C ALA A 275 10.16 13.52 -4.38
N LEU A 276 9.05 13.17 -3.74
CA LEU A 276 7.77 12.91 -4.41
C LEU A 276 7.37 14.08 -5.30
N ARG A 277 7.38 15.31 -4.75
CA ARG A 277 7.03 16.52 -5.48
C ARG A 277 7.98 16.80 -6.64
N THR A 278 9.28 16.70 -6.42
CA THR A 278 10.32 16.96 -7.43
C THR A 278 10.22 16.02 -8.62
N TYR A 279 9.85 14.76 -8.37
CA TYR A 279 9.75 13.73 -9.39
C TYR A 279 8.32 13.53 -9.92
N GLY A 280 7.42 14.48 -9.66
CA GLY A 280 6.12 14.58 -10.34
C GLY A 280 4.96 13.85 -9.67
N TYR A 281 5.15 13.26 -8.48
CA TYR A 281 4.02 12.73 -7.72
C TYR A 281 3.23 13.88 -7.09
N ASP A 282 1.99 14.02 -7.50
CA ASP A 282 1.06 15.05 -6.99
C ASP A 282 -0.33 14.43 -6.73
N TYR A 283 -0.35 13.36 -5.93
CA TYR A 283 -1.58 12.66 -5.59
C TYR A 283 -1.78 12.64 -4.06
N VAL A 284 -2.17 11.53 -3.50
CA VAL A 284 -2.49 11.40 -2.08
C VAL A 284 -1.35 10.75 -1.30
N VAL A 285 -1.04 11.32 -0.14
CA VAL A 285 -0.24 10.71 0.93
C VAL A 285 -1.24 10.18 1.95
N SER A 286 -1.43 8.87 2.00
CA SER A 286 -2.45 8.18 2.78
C SER A 286 -1.85 7.67 4.09
N ILE A 287 -2.33 8.19 5.23
CA ILE A 287 -1.90 7.71 6.55
C ILE A 287 -2.35 6.26 6.72
N GLU A 288 -1.42 5.40 7.09
CA GLU A 288 -1.70 4.05 7.58
C GLU A 288 -1.18 3.92 9.01
N HIS A 289 -1.96 3.30 9.91
CA HIS A 289 -1.63 3.20 11.33
C HIS A 289 -1.59 1.74 11.78
N GLU A 290 -0.40 1.31 12.17
CA GLU A 290 -0.12 -0.01 12.76
C GLU A 290 0.87 0.12 13.94
N ASP A 291 0.77 1.21 14.70
CA ASP A 291 1.68 1.49 15.83
C ASP A 291 1.26 0.68 17.07
N PRO A 292 2.08 -0.28 17.54
CA PRO A 292 1.74 -1.11 18.71
C PRO A 292 1.94 -0.40 20.04
N ILE A 293 2.43 0.86 20.04
CA ILE A 293 2.77 1.61 21.25
C ILE A 293 1.76 2.74 21.51
N MET A 294 1.07 3.21 20.46
CA MET A 294 0.09 4.29 20.54
C MET A 294 -1.34 3.78 20.32
N SER A 295 -2.31 4.44 20.94
CA SER A 295 -3.71 4.26 20.56
C SER A 295 -3.94 4.75 19.12
N ILE A 296 -4.99 4.24 18.48
CA ILE A 296 -5.39 4.67 17.14
C ILE A 296 -5.57 6.19 17.09
N GLU A 297 -6.29 6.76 18.07
CA GLU A 297 -6.58 8.20 18.11
C GLU A 297 -5.31 9.04 18.30
N GLU A 298 -4.42 8.65 19.19
CA GLU A 298 -3.17 9.39 19.41
C GLU A 298 -2.26 9.29 18.19
N GLY A 299 -2.06 8.08 17.66
CA GLY A 299 -1.22 7.85 16.50
C GLY A 299 -1.72 8.57 15.25
N PHE A 300 -3.03 8.49 14.98
CA PHE A 300 -3.67 9.22 13.89
C PHE A 300 -3.48 10.74 14.02
N ARG A 301 -3.83 11.31 15.20
CA ARG A 301 -3.67 12.74 15.45
C ARG A 301 -2.22 13.21 15.29
N ARG A 302 -1.23 12.42 15.75
CA ARG A 302 0.19 12.73 15.57
C ARG A 302 0.61 12.67 14.11
N ALA A 303 0.22 11.62 13.39
CA ALA A 303 0.52 11.48 11.97
C ALA A 303 -0.06 12.65 11.16
N VAL A 304 -1.31 13.05 11.40
CA VAL A 304 -1.95 14.22 10.77
C VAL A 304 -1.15 15.49 11.06
N SER A 305 -0.82 15.77 12.33
CA SER A 305 -0.07 16.97 12.72
C SER A 305 1.30 17.02 12.06
N ASN A 306 2.03 15.90 12.09
CA ASN A 306 3.37 15.79 11.54
C ASN A 306 3.38 15.97 10.02
N LEU A 307 2.50 15.27 9.31
CA LEU A 307 2.40 15.37 7.85
C LEU A 307 1.94 16.74 7.38
N LYS A 308 0.98 17.37 8.05
CA LYS A 308 0.55 18.74 7.71
C LYS A 308 1.69 19.77 7.82
N SER A 309 2.68 19.53 8.66
CA SER A 309 3.82 20.44 8.82
C SER A 309 4.85 20.35 7.70
N ILE A 310 4.83 19.26 6.91
CA ILE A 310 5.88 18.98 5.91
C ILE A 310 5.30 18.70 4.51
N LEU A 311 4.00 18.48 4.38
CA LEU A 311 3.37 18.18 3.10
C LEU A 311 3.43 19.40 2.16
N ILE A 312 3.81 19.18 0.90
CA ILE A 312 3.80 20.21 -0.13
C ILE A 312 2.47 20.16 -0.85
N GLU A 313 1.52 20.98 -0.43
CA GLU A 313 0.14 20.97 -0.94
C GLU A 313 -0.02 21.77 -2.23
N GLU A 314 0.57 22.99 -2.25
CA GLU A 314 0.42 23.91 -3.37
C GLU A 314 1.29 23.52 -4.58
N PRO A 315 0.82 23.77 -5.80
CA PRO A 315 1.65 23.61 -6.98
C PRO A 315 2.84 24.58 -6.95
N VAL A 316 3.93 24.18 -7.63
CA VAL A 316 5.13 25.04 -7.75
C VAL A 316 4.76 26.35 -8.47
N SER A 317 5.03 27.47 -7.85
CA SER A 317 4.91 28.79 -8.47
C SER A 317 6.09 29.08 -9.43
N GLN A 318 5.93 30.08 -10.30
CA GLN A 318 7.02 30.50 -11.16
C GLN A 318 8.20 30.98 -10.31
N MET A 319 9.41 30.55 -10.66
CA MET A 319 10.64 31.01 -10.00
C MET A 319 10.92 32.47 -10.40
N TRP A 320 10.56 33.41 -9.53
CA TRP A 320 10.72 34.86 -9.78
C TRP A 320 12.17 35.33 -9.78
N TRP A 321 13.11 34.48 -9.33
CA TRP A 321 14.54 34.80 -9.24
C TRP A 321 15.40 34.22 -10.37
N VAL A 322 14.81 33.52 -11.37
CA VAL A 322 15.51 32.95 -12.53
C VAL A 322 15.15 33.66 -13.81
#